data_1e7512ab7385ca32da9026a5aec407d4
#
_entry.id   1e7512ab7385ca32da9026a5aec407d4
#
_cell.length_a   1.000
_cell.length_b   1.000
_cell.length_c   1.000
_cell.angle_alpha   90.00
_cell.angle_beta   90.00
_cell.angle_gamma   90.00
#
_symmetry.space_group_name_H-M   'P 1'
#
loop_
_entity.id
_entity.type
_entity.pdbx_description
1 polymer ?
#
loop_
_entity_poly.entity_id
_entity_poly.type
_entity_poly.pdbx_seq_one_letter_code
_entity_poly.pdbx_strand_id
1 'polypeptide(L)'
;MSYEAYKLIHIFGMYLLFFSLGGVTLYSINGGKKSDNKFKTFVAIFHGVGLVLLLFAGFGLMKFRDISHSALPVWIIAKILIWLAFGGLLTLAYKNQKAAKILWFVFPLLGLLAAYLAFYQPS
;
A
#
# COMPACT_ATOMS: atom_id res chain seq x y z
N MET A 1 21.55 -6.51 5.37
CA MET A 1 21.05 -5.15 5.08
C MET A 1 20.73 -4.46 6.40
N SER A 2 21.03 -3.18 6.51
CA SER A 2 20.83 -2.44 7.76
C SER A 2 19.34 -2.13 8.01
N TYR A 3 19.02 -1.77 9.26
CA TYR A 3 17.69 -1.31 9.64
C TYR A 3 17.26 -0.11 8.77
N GLU A 4 18.16 0.87 8.61
CA GLU A 4 17.88 2.08 7.85
C GLU A 4 17.63 1.77 6.38
N ALA A 5 18.36 0.81 5.80
CA ALA A 5 18.16 0.41 4.40
C ALA A 5 16.78 -0.21 4.20
N TYR A 6 16.36 -1.11 5.07
CA TYR A 6 15.00 -1.67 5.00
C TYR A 6 13.94 -0.61 5.18
N LYS A 7 14.18 0.34 6.09
CA LYS A 7 13.23 1.42 6.34
C LYS A 7 13.08 2.33 5.12
N LEU A 8 14.19 2.66 4.45
CA LEU A 8 14.15 3.45 3.22
C LEU A 8 13.39 2.73 2.10
N ILE A 9 13.63 1.44 1.93
CA ILE A 9 12.94 0.63 0.94
C ILE A 9 11.44 0.60 1.24
N HIS A 10 11.08 0.44 2.50
CA HIS A 10 9.68 0.45 2.94
C HIS A 10 9.00 1.79 2.62
N ILE A 11 9.65 2.90 2.93
CA ILE A 11 9.14 4.24 2.65
C ILE A 11 9.00 4.45 1.14
N PHE A 12 9.99 4.04 0.35
CA PHE A 12 9.92 4.17 -1.10
C PHE A 12 8.78 3.35 -1.69
N GLY A 13 8.59 2.12 -1.18
CA GLY A 13 7.44 1.30 -1.56
C GLY A 13 6.12 2.00 -1.31
N MET A 14 5.99 2.68 -0.16
CA MET A 14 4.81 3.48 0.15
C MET A 14 4.58 4.60 -0.88
N TYR A 15 5.63 5.32 -1.26
CA TYR A 15 5.50 6.39 -2.25
C TYR A 15 5.02 5.86 -3.59
N LEU A 16 5.62 4.76 -4.06
CA LEU A 16 5.21 4.15 -5.34
C LEU A 16 3.75 3.70 -5.28
N LEU A 17 3.37 3.06 -4.18
CA LEU A 17 2.02 2.54 -4.01
C LEU A 17 1.00 3.68 -3.98
N PHE A 18 1.20 4.68 -3.13
CA PHE A 18 0.25 5.79 -3.01
C PHE A 18 0.21 6.66 -4.25
N PHE A 19 1.32 6.79 -4.96
CA PHE A 19 1.36 7.51 -6.23
C PHE A 19 0.43 6.85 -7.25
N SER A 20 0.50 5.51 -7.35
CA SER A 20 -0.35 4.76 -8.27
C SER A 20 -1.82 4.77 -7.84
N LEU A 21 -2.09 4.55 -6.54
CA LEU A 21 -3.46 4.56 -6.01
C LEU A 21 -4.12 5.93 -6.18
N GLY A 22 -3.42 7.00 -5.83
CA GLY A 22 -3.94 8.36 -5.96
C GLY A 22 -4.16 8.75 -7.40
N GLY A 23 -3.21 8.40 -8.28
CA GLY A 23 -3.32 8.68 -9.70
C GLY A 23 -4.52 8.01 -10.34
N VAL A 24 -4.72 6.72 -10.09
CA VAL A 24 -5.86 5.97 -10.63
C VAL A 24 -7.18 6.48 -10.06
N THR A 25 -7.20 6.74 -8.77
CA THR A 25 -8.40 7.21 -8.10
C THR A 25 -8.87 8.54 -8.69
N LEU A 26 -7.96 9.50 -8.80
CA LEU A 26 -8.28 10.82 -9.37
C LEU A 26 -8.68 10.71 -10.84
N TYR A 27 -7.97 9.89 -11.61
CA TYR A 27 -8.27 9.65 -13.02
C TYR A 27 -9.69 9.10 -13.19
N SER A 28 -10.07 8.13 -12.34
CA SER A 28 -11.41 7.53 -12.36
C SER A 28 -12.49 8.52 -11.92
N ILE A 29 -12.23 9.34 -10.91
CA ILE A 29 -13.15 10.39 -10.45
C ILE A 29 -13.48 11.34 -11.60
N ASN A 30 -12.50 11.64 -12.44
CA ASN A 30 -12.66 12.52 -13.60
C ASN A 30 -13.25 11.82 -14.83
N GLY A 31 -13.74 10.60 -14.66
CA GLY A 31 -14.42 9.86 -15.73
C GLY A 31 -13.50 9.03 -16.61
N GLY A 32 -12.23 8.91 -16.25
CA GLY A 32 -11.27 8.11 -17.02
C GLY A 32 -11.52 6.61 -16.87
N LYS A 33 -11.23 5.86 -17.93
CA LYS A 33 -11.35 4.40 -17.96
C LYS A 33 -9.96 3.80 -18.11
N LYS A 34 -9.75 2.60 -17.53
CA LYS A 34 -8.46 1.91 -17.60
C LYS A 34 -7.99 1.71 -19.03
N SER A 35 -8.89 1.36 -19.94
CA SER A 35 -8.56 1.12 -21.35
C SER A 35 -8.00 2.37 -22.05
N ASP A 36 -8.39 3.56 -21.59
CA ASP A 36 -7.95 4.83 -22.16
C ASP A 36 -6.75 5.43 -21.44
N ASN A 37 -6.30 4.83 -20.35
CA ASN A 37 -5.16 5.34 -19.60
C ASN A 37 -3.86 4.95 -20.31
N LYS A 38 -3.24 5.90 -20.97
CA LYS A 38 -1.99 5.68 -21.72
C LYS A 38 -0.82 5.33 -20.80
N PHE A 39 -0.94 5.61 -19.51
CA PHE A 39 0.10 5.36 -18.51
C PHE A 39 -0.19 4.10 -17.66
N LYS A 40 -1.18 3.29 -18.06
CA LYS A 40 -1.64 2.15 -17.26
C LYS A 40 -0.54 1.14 -16.93
N THR A 41 0.41 0.94 -17.85
CA THR A 41 1.52 0.01 -17.63
C THR A 41 2.44 0.52 -16.53
N PHE A 42 2.79 1.81 -16.54
CA PHE A 42 3.63 2.38 -15.50
C PHE A 42 2.91 2.44 -14.15
N VAL A 43 1.61 2.70 -14.17
CA VAL A 43 0.79 2.62 -12.95
C VAL A 43 0.82 1.21 -12.36
N ALA A 44 0.65 0.19 -13.21
CA ALA A 44 0.70 -1.20 -12.76
C ALA A 44 2.08 -1.56 -12.18
N ILE A 45 3.16 -1.09 -12.81
CA ILE A 45 4.52 -1.32 -12.32
C ILE A 45 4.72 -0.62 -10.96
N PHE A 46 4.34 0.63 -10.83
CA PHE A 46 4.46 1.37 -9.57
C PHE A 46 3.67 0.70 -8.46
N HIS A 47 2.45 0.28 -8.77
CA HIS A 47 1.59 -0.41 -7.80
C HIS A 47 2.19 -1.75 -7.37
N GLY A 48 2.59 -2.58 -8.33
CA GLY A 48 3.15 -3.91 -8.04
C GLY A 48 4.49 -3.84 -7.33
N VAL A 49 5.41 -2.99 -7.81
CA VAL A 49 6.72 -2.81 -7.17
C VAL A 49 6.56 -2.24 -5.77
N GLY A 50 5.66 -1.26 -5.60
CA GLY A 50 5.38 -0.70 -4.28
C GLY A 50 4.92 -1.75 -3.30
N LEU A 51 4.00 -2.63 -3.71
CA LEU A 51 3.51 -3.72 -2.87
C LEU A 51 4.63 -4.70 -2.49
N VAL A 52 5.45 -5.08 -3.46
CA VAL A 52 6.57 -6.01 -3.21
C VAL A 52 7.59 -5.41 -2.26
N LEU A 53 7.95 -4.15 -2.47
CA LEU A 53 8.93 -3.47 -1.60
C LEU A 53 8.40 -3.32 -0.17
N LEU A 54 7.12 -3.02 -0.02
CA LEU A 54 6.50 -2.93 1.31
C LEU A 54 6.56 -4.27 2.04
N LEU A 55 6.22 -5.35 1.36
CA LEU A 55 6.21 -6.68 1.96
C LEU A 55 7.63 -7.12 2.30
N PHE A 56 8.55 -7.00 1.35
CA PHE A 56 9.95 -7.38 1.54
C PHE A 56 10.58 -6.61 2.70
N ALA A 57 10.47 -5.29 2.67
CA ALA A 57 11.08 -4.45 3.71
C ALA A 57 10.38 -4.61 5.05
N GLY A 58 9.06 -4.82 5.05
CA GLY A 58 8.31 -5.07 6.27
C GLY A 58 8.79 -6.31 7.00
N PHE A 59 8.95 -7.41 6.27
CA PHE A 59 9.48 -8.65 6.86
C PHE A 59 10.96 -8.49 7.25
N GLY A 60 11.75 -7.74 6.48
CA GLY A 60 13.14 -7.47 6.84
C GLY A 60 13.27 -6.67 8.14
N LEU A 61 12.35 -5.73 8.37
CA LEU A 61 12.35 -4.93 9.60
C LEU A 61 12.00 -5.75 10.85
N MET A 62 11.27 -6.85 10.70
CA MET A 62 10.86 -7.69 11.82
C MET A 62 12.05 -8.25 12.59
N LYS A 63 13.15 -8.59 11.91
CA LYS A 63 14.32 -9.16 12.56
C LYS A 63 14.98 -8.20 13.57
N PHE A 64 14.80 -6.90 13.41
CA PHE A 64 15.35 -5.89 14.32
C PHE A 64 14.46 -5.67 15.55
N ARG A 65 13.33 -6.33 15.62
CA ARG A 65 12.37 -6.25 16.73
C ARG A 65 12.13 -7.61 17.38
N ASP A 66 12.94 -8.60 17.06
CA ASP A 66 12.83 -9.98 17.56
C ASP A 66 11.45 -10.58 17.32
N ILE A 67 10.83 -10.27 16.19
CA ILE A 67 9.51 -10.80 15.83
C ILE A 67 9.68 -12.04 14.97
N SER A 68 9.09 -13.15 15.41
CA SER A 68 9.12 -14.41 14.66
C SER A 68 8.17 -14.37 13.48
N HIS A 69 8.62 -14.86 12.32
CA HIS A 69 7.77 -15.01 11.14
C HIS A 69 6.69 -16.07 11.32
N SER A 70 6.85 -16.98 12.27
CA SER A 70 5.88 -18.05 12.55
C SER A 70 4.84 -17.66 13.59
N ALA A 71 5.04 -16.55 14.32
CA ALA A 71 4.15 -16.09 15.37
C ALA A 71 3.99 -14.57 15.28
N LEU A 72 3.22 -14.13 14.27
CA LEU A 72 3.04 -12.71 14.00
C LEU A 72 2.12 -12.06 15.03
N PRO A 73 2.48 -10.89 15.57
CA PRO A 73 1.58 -10.13 16.44
C PRO A 73 0.39 -9.57 15.64
N VAL A 74 -0.68 -9.26 16.37
CA VAL A 74 -1.93 -8.79 15.76
C VAL A 74 -1.74 -7.55 14.90
N TRP A 75 -0.90 -6.61 15.34
CA TRP A 75 -0.69 -5.37 14.58
C TRP A 75 -0.03 -5.60 13.21
N ILE A 76 0.83 -6.63 13.10
CA ILE A 76 1.43 -7.00 11.81
C ILE A 76 0.39 -7.68 10.92
N ILE A 77 -0.44 -8.55 11.48
CA ILE A 77 -1.53 -9.20 10.73
C ILE A 77 -2.48 -8.13 10.19
N ALA A 78 -2.82 -7.14 11.00
CA ALA A 78 -3.66 -6.02 10.56
C ALA A 78 -3.01 -5.23 9.42
N LYS A 79 -1.70 -4.98 9.48
CA LYS A 79 -0.98 -4.32 8.40
C LYS A 79 -0.97 -5.15 7.11
N ILE A 80 -0.86 -6.47 7.22
CA ILE A 80 -0.93 -7.35 6.05
C ILE A 80 -2.32 -7.28 5.41
N LEU A 81 -3.38 -7.22 6.21
CA LEU A 81 -4.73 -7.05 5.69
C LEU A 81 -4.90 -5.71 4.96
N ILE A 82 -4.32 -4.65 5.50
CA ILE A 82 -4.32 -3.34 4.85
C ILE A 82 -3.53 -3.41 3.52
N TRP A 83 -2.40 -4.11 3.51
CA TRP A 83 -1.60 -4.33 2.31
C TRP A 83 -2.41 -5.06 1.23
N LEU A 84 -3.16 -6.09 1.61
CA LEU A 84 -4.06 -6.80 0.69
C LEU A 84 -5.15 -5.88 0.15
N ALA A 85 -5.70 -5.00 0.98
CA ALA A 85 -6.69 -4.01 0.54
C ALA A 85 -6.09 -3.06 -0.50
N PHE A 86 -4.88 -2.55 -0.27
CA PHE A 86 -4.19 -1.72 -1.27
C PHE A 86 -3.96 -2.48 -2.57
N GLY A 87 -3.67 -3.77 -2.49
CA GLY A 87 -3.47 -4.61 -3.68
C GLY A 87 -4.74 -4.77 -4.50
N GLY A 88 -5.87 -4.98 -3.85
CA GLY A 88 -7.13 -5.28 -4.53
C GLY A 88 -7.96 -4.07 -4.93
N LEU A 89 -7.90 -2.99 -4.14
CA LEU A 89 -8.80 -1.84 -4.34
C LEU A 89 -8.42 -0.97 -5.54
N LEU A 90 -7.22 -1.11 -6.10
CA LEU A 90 -6.86 -0.40 -7.34
C LEU A 90 -7.82 -0.76 -8.48
N THR A 91 -8.15 -2.03 -8.61
CA THR A 91 -9.09 -2.50 -9.63
C THR A 91 -10.48 -1.88 -9.43
N LEU A 92 -10.95 -1.81 -8.20
CA LEU A 92 -12.24 -1.20 -7.88
C LEU A 92 -12.23 0.29 -8.20
N ALA A 93 -11.14 0.99 -7.91
CA ALA A 93 -10.99 2.41 -8.24
C ALA A 93 -11.11 2.65 -9.75
N TYR A 94 -10.52 1.79 -10.57
CA TYR A 94 -10.65 1.89 -12.02
C TYR A 94 -12.07 1.62 -12.51
N LYS A 95 -12.76 0.64 -11.92
CA LYS A 95 -14.04 0.14 -12.45
C LYS A 95 -15.23 1.00 -12.07
N ASN A 96 -15.15 1.73 -10.96
CA ASN A 96 -16.34 2.38 -10.39
C ASN A 96 -16.00 3.79 -9.93
N GLN A 97 -16.55 4.79 -10.64
CA GLN A 97 -16.30 6.18 -10.32
C GLN A 97 -16.79 6.57 -8.93
N LYS A 98 -17.93 6.03 -8.49
CA LYS A 98 -18.45 6.30 -7.14
C LYS A 98 -17.52 5.70 -6.08
N ALA A 99 -17.05 4.47 -6.30
CA ALA A 99 -16.10 3.84 -5.39
C ALA A 99 -14.80 4.64 -5.34
N ALA A 100 -14.34 5.16 -6.48
CA ALA A 100 -13.12 5.98 -6.52
C ALA A 100 -13.24 7.22 -5.62
N LYS A 101 -14.39 7.87 -5.59
CA LYS A 101 -14.62 9.03 -4.73
C LYS A 101 -14.49 8.67 -3.26
N ILE A 102 -14.98 7.50 -2.87
CA ILE A 102 -14.85 6.99 -1.50
C ILE A 102 -13.40 6.61 -1.22
N LEU A 103 -12.75 5.92 -2.15
CA LEU A 103 -11.37 5.45 -1.99
C LEU A 103 -10.37 6.60 -1.92
N TRP A 104 -10.67 7.75 -2.53
CA TRP A 104 -9.85 8.95 -2.40
C TRP A 104 -9.61 9.31 -0.93
N PHE A 105 -10.63 9.12 -0.09
CA PHE A 105 -10.53 9.36 1.35
C PHE A 105 -10.07 8.12 2.11
N VAL A 106 -10.48 6.93 1.69
CA VAL A 106 -10.17 5.67 2.39
C VAL A 106 -8.68 5.34 2.31
N PHE A 107 -8.04 5.55 1.15
CA PHE A 107 -6.63 5.20 1.00
C PHE A 107 -5.72 5.94 1.99
N PRO A 108 -5.79 7.28 2.14
CA PRO A 108 -4.96 7.95 3.14
C PRO A 108 -5.29 7.52 4.56
N LEU A 109 -6.55 7.24 4.87
CA LEU A 109 -6.95 6.78 6.20
C LEU A 109 -6.41 5.38 6.52
N LEU A 110 -6.40 4.47 5.53
CA LEU A 110 -5.77 3.17 5.69
C LEU A 110 -4.27 3.30 5.89
N GLY A 111 -3.63 4.23 5.18
CA GLY A 111 -2.22 4.52 5.37
C GLY A 111 -1.93 5.04 6.77
N LEU A 112 -2.78 5.92 7.28
CA LEU A 112 -2.66 6.44 8.64
C LEU A 112 -2.83 5.32 9.66
N LEU A 113 -3.81 4.43 9.46
CA LEU A 113 -4.02 3.28 10.34
C LEU A 113 -2.80 2.37 10.35
N ALA A 114 -2.22 2.09 9.18
CA ALA A 114 -1.01 1.28 9.09
C ALA A 114 0.16 1.92 9.84
N ALA A 115 0.33 3.24 9.71
CA ALA A 115 1.35 3.99 10.44
C ALA A 115 1.10 3.94 11.95
N TYR A 116 -0.14 4.11 12.39
CA TYR A 116 -0.53 4.00 13.79
C TYR A 116 -0.14 2.63 14.37
N LEU A 117 -0.46 1.57 13.64
CA LEU A 117 -0.13 0.20 14.06
C LEU A 117 1.39 0.01 14.19
N ALA A 118 2.16 0.60 13.27
CA ALA A 118 3.62 0.52 13.33
C ALA A 118 4.21 1.28 14.51
N PHE A 119 3.66 2.46 14.84
CA PHE A 119 4.15 3.27 15.96
C PHE A 119 3.78 2.68 17.31
N TYR A 120 2.54 2.27 17.50
CA TYR A 120 2.03 1.87 18.81
C TYR A 120 2.05 0.37 19.05
N GLN A 121 2.08 -0.44 17.99
CA GLN A 121 2.26 -1.90 18.04
C GLN A 121 1.35 -2.60 19.05
N PRO A 122 0.03 -2.39 18.99
CA PRO A 122 -0.88 -3.05 19.91
C PRO A 122 -0.82 -4.56 19.72
N SER A 123 -0.69 -5.30 20.79
CA SER A 123 -0.55 -6.75 20.75
C SER A 123 -1.85 -7.47 20.45
#